data_9b0e1ace6b2408dcfd62900d69495e7c
#
_entry.id   9b0e1ace6b2408dcfd62900d69495e7c
#
_cell.length_a   1.000
_cell.length_b   1.000
_cell.length_c   1.000
_cell.angle_alpha   90.00
_cell.angle_beta   90.00
_cell.angle_gamma   90.00
#
_symmetry.space_group_name_H-M   'P 1'
#
loop_
_entity.id
_entity.type
_entity.pdbx_description
1 polymer ?
#
loop_
_entity_poly.entity_id
_entity_poly.type
_entity_poly.pdbx_seq_one_letter_code
_entity_poly.pdbx_strand_id
1 'polypeptide(L)'
;MADNYIIELRLNTNDNDIAILNKCFNIATGIYNKLVSFANKQLKRMKENKTYQNTLKQYLYYKDINDKANVKLYSNLLNEIRMSYSLSEYQFHSIIKTQQNMYKEHIDSNTSQKLASTVWKAVESVLFKKGQYVHYKKFNTLLSLEGKSNKQGIRFKKQEEVILTDKDKKKYEKAKPYEKYNIKRLNKLKQQNRLEWNGLIIPVKIRHNDLFVKESLENNIKYCRIVRKSFKNGYKYFLQLIISGLPPAKRIHGKVNYGNLRHIATTPNNRIGIDIGTSTIAVCSKNKVILRELAINSKQYDREIYKLKRKLERSKRATNPNNFNLNGTIKKGLTIILPNGKKKKEKLKWSYSKNYYKTLNKLKNLYRLKSVYITLEHNKLAKEIIFLGNEIYVETMRFNALAKRATYKEGEGLNSKGKHKKKKRYGKSINNKAPSKLLTIIETKLSYEGLKLYKVNTRSFKASQYNHIEDKYIKKELNERVNIIDGKLIQRDLYSSFLLMNSKKNLKETDRKLCIDNYDNFKINHDKEIREIIDSGIKVPYSFGIKKFK
;
A
#
# COMPACT_ATOMS: atom_id res chain seq x y z
N MET A 1 11.92 -3.30 16.78
CA MET A 1 11.16 -2.07 17.08
C MET A 1 10.93 -1.27 15.81
N ALA A 2 9.83 -0.56 15.68
CA ALA A 2 9.61 0.32 14.53
C ALA A 2 10.53 1.56 14.69
N ASP A 3 11.54 1.67 13.84
CA ASP A 3 12.54 2.74 13.94
C ASP A 3 12.04 4.09 13.43
N ASN A 4 10.87 4.14 12.84
CA ASN A 4 10.33 5.36 12.23
C ASN A 4 8.81 5.36 12.15
N TYR A 5 8.24 6.56 12.22
CA TYR A 5 6.82 6.79 11.93
C TYR A 5 6.64 8.01 11.02
N ILE A 6 5.43 8.19 10.51
CA ILE A 6 5.12 9.24 9.53
C ILE A 6 4.03 10.14 10.09
N ILE A 7 4.26 11.45 10.06
CA ILE A 7 3.21 12.45 10.19
C ILE A 7 2.97 13.12 8.84
N GLU A 8 1.74 13.51 8.60
CA GLU A 8 1.34 14.14 7.35
C GLU A 8 0.68 15.49 7.61
N LEU A 9 1.27 16.55 7.08
CA LEU A 9 0.85 17.92 7.26
C LEU A 9 0.38 18.50 5.93
N ARG A 10 -0.71 19.27 5.94
CA ARG A 10 -1.21 19.92 4.73
C ARG A 10 -0.38 21.14 4.40
N LEU A 11 0.04 21.28 3.14
CA LEU A 11 0.66 22.49 2.61
C LEU A 11 -0.41 23.55 2.33
N ASN A 12 -0.14 24.79 2.72
CA ASN A 12 -1.00 25.94 2.44
C ASN A 12 -0.55 26.59 1.11
N THR A 13 -0.91 25.96 0.00
CA THR A 13 -0.49 26.33 -1.35
C THR A 13 -1.42 27.37 -1.96
N ASN A 14 -0.86 28.38 -2.64
CA ASN A 14 -1.55 29.24 -3.59
C ASN A 14 -1.50 28.67 -5.02
N ASP A 15 -2.11 29.31 -5.99
CA ASP A 15 -2.18 28.82 -7.37
C ASP A 15 -0.81 28.75 -8.06
N ASN A 16 0.09 29.69 -7.76
CA ASN A 16 1.47 29.66 -8.26
C ASN A 16 2.25 28.48 -7.69
N ASP A 17 2.16 28.22 -6.38
CA ASP A 17 2.78 27.05 -5.75
C ASP A 17 2.26 25.75 -6.39
N ILE A 18 0.96 25.67 -6.65
CA ILE A 18 0.32 24.54 -7.32
C ILE A 18 0.87 24.35 -8.73
N ALA A 19 1.02 25.42 -9.49
CA ALA A 19 1.57 25.38 -10.84
C ALA A 19 3.01 24.87 -10.85
N ILE A 20 3.88 25.41 -9.97
CA ILE A 20 5.28 25.02 -9.83
C ILE A 20 5.39 23.55 -9.39
N LEU A 21 4.65 23.14 -8.35
CA LEU A 21 4.64 21.75 -7.88
C LEU A 21 4.18 20.79 -8.98
N ASN A 22 3.13 21.13 -9.74
CA ASN A 22 2.69 20.31 -10.87
C ASN A 22 3.80 20.18 -11.94
N LYS A 23 4.52 21.28 -12.27
CA LYS A 23 5.66 21.26 -13.18
C LYS A 23 6.76 20.34 -12.68
N CYS A 24 7.14 20.42 -11.40
CA CYS A 24 8.13 19.53 -10.77
C CYS A 24 7.70 18.06 -10.85
N PHE A 25 6.45 17.72 -10.53
CA PHE A 25 5.94 16.34 -10.65
C PHE A 25 5.96 15.82 -12.10
N ASN A 26 5.70 16.67 -13.08
CA ASN A 26 5.73 16.29 -14.50
C ASN A 26 7.18 16.06 -14.97
N ILE A 27 8.12 16.94 -14.61
CA ILE A 27 9.55 16.79 -14.88
C ILE A 27 10.07 15.50 -14.23
N ALA A 28 9.77 15.27 -12.94
CA ALA A 28 10.15 14.05 -12.25
C ALA A 28 9.58 12.78 -12.92
N THR A 29 8.37 12.85 -13.49
CA THR A 29 7.80 11.76 -14.28
C THR A 29 8.59 11.52 -15.57
N GLY A 30 9.03 12.57 -16.24
CA GLY A 30 9.89 12.50 -17.44
C GLY A 30 11.23 11.85 -17.11
N ILE A 31 11.92 12.34 -16.06
CA ILE A 31 13.19 11.80 -15.56
C ILE A 31 13.04 10.30 -15.21
N TYR A 32 12.02 9.94 -14.44
CA TYR A 32 11.71 8.54 -14.09
C TYR A 32 11.55 7.68 -15.34
N ASN A 33 10.74 8.12 -16.31
CA ASN A 33 10.45 7.35 -17.52
C ASN A 33 11.67 7.18 -18.44
N LYS A 34 12.57 8.18 -18.50
CA LYS A 34 13.80 8.07 -19.26
C LYS A 34 14.72 7.00 -18.68
N LEU A 35 14.82 6.94 -17.34
CA LEU A 35 15.57 5.90 -16.66
C LEU A 35 14.91 4.50 -16.82
N VAL A 36 13.58 4.41 -16.81
CA VAL A 36 12.84 3.17 -17.11
C VAL A 36 13.12 2.69 -18.54
N SER A 37 13.19 3.61 -19.52
CA SER A 37 13.55 3.26 -20.90
C SER A 37 14.94 2.65 -20.98
N PHE A 38 15.93 3.30 -20.33
CA PHE A 38 17.29 2.77 -20.21
C PHE A 38 17.29 1.38 -19.57
N ALA A 39 16.68 1.25 -18.38
CA ALA A 39 16.61 -0.02 -17.65
C ALA A 39 16.01 -1.18 -18.47
N ASN A 40 14.89 -0.94 -19.15
CA ASN A 40 14.26 -1.97 -19.99
C ASN A 40 15.13 -2.35 -21.20
N LYS A 41 15.85 -1.38 -21.81
CA LYS A 41 16.79 -1.66 -22.91
C LYS A 41 17.94 -2.54 -22.43
N GLN A 42 18.54 -2.23 -21.28
CA GLN A 42 19.64 -3.01 -20.74
C GLN A 42 19.20 -4.40 -20.25
N LEU A 43 18.05 -4.48 -19.57
CA LEU A 43 17.46 -5.77 -19.17
C LEU A 43 17.20 -6.68 -20.37
N LYS A 44 16.73 -6.12 -21.49
CA LYS A 44 16.51 -6.88 -22.73
C LYS A 44 17.81 -7.42 -23.28
N ARG A 45 18.84 -6.55 -23.46
CA ARG A 45 20.18 -6.92 -23.95
C ARG A 45 20.83 -7.99 -23.08
N MET A 46 20.80 -7.82 -21.77
CA MET A 46 21.36 -8.79 -20.83
C MET A 46 20.67 -10.16 -20.94
N LYS A 47 19.34 -10.18 -21.03
CA LYS A 47 18.57 -11.44 -21.15
C LYS A 47 18.80 -12.16 -22.48
N GLU A 48 19.15 -11.44 -23.55
CA GLU A 48 19.50 -11.99 -24.87
C GLU A 48 20.95 -12.48 -24.93
N ASN A 49 21.79 -12.15 -23.94
CA ASN A 49 23.18 -12.60 -23.87
C ASN A 49 23.29 -14.07 -23.48
N LYS A 50 24.00 -14.86 -24.29
CA LYS A 50 24.21 -16.31 -24.08
C LYS A 50 24.96 -16.60 -22.78
N THR A 51 25.98 -15.80 -22.43
CA THR A 51 26.73 -15.96 -21.18
C THR A 51 25.80 -15.81 -19.97
N TYR A 52 24.96 -14.77 -19.96
CA TYR A 52 23.97 -14.60 -18.89
C TYR A 52 23.01 -15.79 -18.77
N GLN A 53 22.52 -16.28 -19.91
CA GLN A 53 21.58 -17.42 -19.92
C GLN A 53 22.23 -18.70 -19.37
N ASN A 54 23.46 -18.98 -19.78
CA ASN A 54 24.22 -20.15 -19.31
C ASN A 54 24.55 -20.04 -17.81
N THR A 55 25.05 -18.88 -17.37
CA THR A 55 25.35 -18.61 -15.95
C THR A 55 24.09 -18.75 -15.09
N LEU A 56 22.93 -18.26 -15.59
CA LEU A 56 21.65 -18.37 -14.88
C LEU A 56 21.18 -19.84 -14.78
N LYS A 57 21.37 -20.66 -15.84
CA LYS A 57 21.07 -22.09 -15.80
C LYS A 57 21.89 -22.81 -14.74
N GLN A 58 23.21 -22.53 -14.69
CA GLN A 58 24.11 -23.12 -13.68
C GLN A 58 23.73 -22.69 -12.26
N TYR A 59 23.43 -21.39 -12.06
CA TYR A 59 22.96 -20.89 -10.77
C TYR A 59 21.70 -21.62 -10.29
N LEU A 60 20.71 -21.82 -11.18
CA LEU A 60 19.46 -22.51 -10.83
C LEU A 60 19.71 -24.00 -10.54
N TYR A 61 20.54 -24.66 -11.32
CA TYR A 61 20.92 -26.07 -11.11
C TYR A 61 21.55 -26.28 -9.72
N TYR A 62 22.59 -25.51 -9.39
CA TYR A 62 23.27 -25.64 -8.09
C TYR A 62 22.37 -25.22 -6.91
N LYS A 63 21.42 -24.32 -7.15
CA LYS A 63 20.42 -23.96 -6.16
C LYS A 63 19.44 -25.09 -5.86
N ASP A 64 19.03 -25.86 -6.86
CA ASP A 64 18.10 -26.97 -6.70
C ASP A 64 18.75 -28.15 -5.95
N ILE A 65 20.04 -28.39 -6.16
CA ILE A 65 20.83 -29.43 -5.44
C ILE A 65 21.42 -28.92 -4.11
N ASN A 66 21.09 -27.66 -3.67
CA ASN A 66 21.58 -27.04 -2.44
C ASN A 66 23.11 -26.92 -2.30
N ASP A 67 23.86 -26.87 -3.39
CA ASP A 67 25.29 -26.62 -3.40
C ASP A 67 25.61 -25.16 -3.14
N LYS A 68 25.87 -24.82 -1.88
CA LYS A 68 26.08 -23.43 -1.43
C LYS A 68 27.32 -22.75 -2.04
N ALA A 69 28.39 -23.51 -2.29
CA ALA A 69 29.64 -22.98 -2.84
C ALA A 69 29.44 -22.51 -4.28
N ASN A 70 28.91 -23.38 -5.13
CA ASN A 70 28.63 -23.06 -6.53
C ASN A 70 27.47 -22.01 -6.68
N VAL A 71 26.46 -22.04 -5.80
CA VAL A 71 25.44 -20.97 -5.76
C VAL A 71 26.07 -19.61 -5.53
N LYS A 72 27.06 -19.51 -4.62
CA LYS A 72 27.78 -18.25 -4.36
C LYS A 72 28.61 -17.82 -5.57
N LEU A 73 29.36 -18.76 -6.19
CA LEU A 73 30.19 -18.51 -7.37
C LEU A 73 29.33 -17.94 -8.52
N TYR A 74 28.27 -18.65 -8.92
CA TYR A 74 27.41 -18.23 -10.05
C TYR A 74 26.58 -16.99 -9.73
N SER A 75 26.24 -16.74 -8.44
CA SER A 75 25.63 -15.48 -8.00
C SER A 75 26.56 -14.28 -8.22
N ASN A 76 27.86 -14.44 -7.94
CA ASN A 76 28.86 -13.40 -8.17
C ASN A 76 29.04 -13.12 -9.68
N LEU A 77 29.15 -14.16 -10.51
CA LEU A 77 29.23 -14.02 -11.98
C LEU A 77 27.98 -13.33 -12.55
N LEU A 78 26.78 -13.69 -12.08
CA LEU A 78 25.54 -12.98 -12.46
C LEU A 78 25.56 -11.52 -12.03
N ASN A 79 26.21 -11.18 -10.93
CA ASN A 79 26.36 -9.82 -10.46
C ASN A 79 27.31 -9.02 -11.35
N GLU A 80 28.46 -9.59 -11.73
CA GLU A 80 29.41 -9.00 -12.68
C GLU A 80 28.76 -8.71 -14.03
N ILE A 81 28.03 -9.69 -14.58
CA ILE A 81 27.27 -9.52 -15.81
C ILE A 81 26.26 -8.36 -15.68
N ARG A 82 25.54 -8.26 -14.56
CA ARG A 82 24.61 -7.13 -14.33
C ARG A 82 25.33 -5.79 -14.31
N MET A 83 26.48 -5.73 -13.66
CA MET A 83 27.29 -4.52 -13.58
C MET A 83 27.78 -4.07 -14.96
N SER A 84 28.19 -5.00 -15.86
CA SER A 84 28.59 -4.69 -17.23
C SER A 84 27.44 -4.08 -18.07
N TYR A 85 26.18 -4.40 -17.74
CA TYR A 85 24.99 -3.77 -18.34
C TYR A 85 24.52 -2.51 -17.60
N SER A 86 25.30 -1.97 -16.67
CA SER A 86 24.92 -0.81 -15.85
C SER A 86 23.61 -1.00 -15.07
N LEU A 87 23.35 -2.20 -14.57
CA LEU A 87 22.16 -2.57 -13.81
C LEU A 87 22.46 -2.65 -12.32
N SER A 88 22.80 -1.50 -11.70
CA SER A 88 22.90 -1.33 -10.25
C SER A 88 22.30 0.00 -9.80
N GLU A 89 21.96 0.12 -8.52
CA GLU A 89 21.40 1.35 -7.95
C GLU A 89 22.38 2.51 -8.10
N TYR A 90 23.65 2.26 -7.85
CA TYR A 90 24.71 3.28 -7.92
C TYR A 90 24.90 3.82 -9.35
N GLN A 91 24.92 2.92 -10.33
CA GLN A 91 25.00 3.32 -11.75
C GLN A 91 23.77 4.11 -12.18
N PHE A 92 22.59 3.79 -11.66
CA PHE A 92 21.38 4.57 -11.93
C PHE A 92 21.45 5.99 -11.34
N HIS A 93 22.10 6.15 -10.18
CA HIS A 93 22.37 7.48 -9.62
C HIS A 93 23.31 8.31 -10.53
N SER A 94 24.32 7.68 -11.12
CA SER A 94 25.22 8.34 -12.06
C SER A 94 24.50 8.73 -13.37
N ILE A 95 23.76 7.81 -13.96
CA ILE A 95 23.02 8.03 -15.22
C ILE A 95 21.98 9.15 -15.09
N ILE A 96 21.29 9.23 -13.94
CA ILE A 96 20.25 10.24 -13.74
C ILE A 96 20.82 11.66 -13.57
N LYS A 97 22.08 11.80 -13.21
CA LYS A 97 22.75 13.09 -12.98
C LYS A 97 22.67 14.01 -14.21
N THR A 98 22.92 13.47 -15.40
CA THR A 98 22.81 14.22 -16.67
C THR A 98 21.40 14.80 -16.87
N GLN A 99 20.38 14.03 -16.57
CA GLN A 99 19.00 14.47 -16.69
C GLN A 99 18.63 15.50 -15.62
N GLN A 100 19.11 15.31 -14.39
CA GLN A 100 18.88 16.24 -13.30
C GLN A 100 19.51 17.60 -13.56
N ASN A 101 20.71 17.66 -14.13
CA ASN A 101 21.39 18.91 -14.45
C ASN A 101 20.58 19.79 -15.40
N MET A 102 19.83 19.20 -16.34
CA MET A 102 18.93 19.94 -17.26
C MET A 102 17.73 20.59 -16.53
N TYR A 103 17.39 20.10 -15.35
CA TYR A 103 16.21 20.52 -14.58
C TYR A 103 16.55 20.85 -13.12
N LYS A 104 17.79 21.27 -12.84
CA LYS A 104 18.30 21.54 -11.48
C LYS A 104 17.46 22.54 -10.69
N GLU A 105 16.85 23.53 -11.37
CA GLU A 105 15.96 24.52 -10.76
C GLU A 105 14.65 23.94 -10.23
N HIS A 106 14.22 22.79 -10.76
CA HIS A 106 12.96 22.16 -10.43
C HIS A 106 13.10 20.89 -9.59
N ILE A 107 14.17 20.12 -9.82
CA ILE A 107 14.44 18.85 -9.16
C ILE A 107 15.89 18.83 -8.67
N ASP A 108 16.05 18.78 -7.36
CA ASP A 108 17.37 18.65 -6.72
C ASP A 108 17.97 17.24 -6.90
N SER A 109 19.29 17.13 -6.67
CA SER A 109 20.01 15.86 -6.85
C SER A 109 19.53 14.76 -5.90
N ASN A 110 19.16 15.09 -4.66
CA ASN A 110 18.67 14.11 -3.70
C ASN A 110 17.33 13.51 -4.14
N THR A 111 16.41 14.35 -4.61
CA THR A 111 15.11 13.91 -5.15
C THR A 111 15.31 13.05 -6.41
N SER A 112 16.24 13.42 -7.31
CA SER A 112 16.52 12.64 -8.51
C SER A 112 17.11 11.27 -8.19
N GLN A 113 18.04 11.17 -7.23
CA GLN A 113 18.60 9.90 -6.76
C GLN A 113 17.54 9.01 -6.13
N LYS A 114 16.56 9.57 -5.39
CA LYS A 114 15.42 8.79 -4.88
C LYS A 114 14.50 8.27 -5.99
N LEU A 115 14.34 9.03 -7.08
CA LEU A 115 13.67 8.52 -8.28
C LEU A 115 14.44 7.34 -8.90
N ALA A 116 15.78 7.43 -8.98
CA ALA A 116 16.63 6.34 -9.46
C ALA A 116 16.52 5.09 -8.58
N SER A 117 16.60 5.23 -7.25
CA SER A 117 16.36 4.13 -6.30
C SER A 117 14.97 3.49 -6.46
N THR A 118 13.96 4.30 -6.81
CA THR A 118 12.60 3.78 -7.07
C THR A 118 12.56 2.94 -8.35
N VAL A 119 13.28 3.34 -9.41
CA VAL A 119 13.41 2.55 -10.65
C VAL A 119 14.21 1.29 -10.37
N TRP A 120 15.32 1.40 -9.60
CA TRP A 120 16.12 0.25 -9.22
C TRP A 120 15.31 -0.83 -8.50
N LYS A 121 14.50 -0.48 -7.49
CA LYS A 121 13.59 -1.44 -6.82
C LYS A 121 12.65 -2.14 -7.79
N ALA A 122 12.22 -1.47 -8.86
CA ALA A 122 11.42 -2.11 -9.89
C ALA A 122 12.24 -3.04 -10.78
N VAL A 123 13.50 -2.71 -11.08
CA VAL A 123 14.48 -3.58 -11.77
C VAL A 123 14.77 -4.82 -10.93
N GLU A 124 15.03 -4.69 -9.63
CA GLU A 124 15.19 -5.82 -8.70
C GLU A 124 13.99 -6.78 -8.74
N SER A 125 12.79 -6.24 -8.88
CA SER A 125 11.59 -7.07 -9.03
C SER A 125 11.59 -7.88 -10.34
N VAL A 126 12.22 -7.38 -11.40
CA VAL A 126 12.38 -8.09 -12.69
C VAL A 126 13.52 -9.11 -12.63
N LEU A 127 14.59 -8.79 -11.92
CA LEU A 127 15.77 -9.66 -11.78
C LEU A 127 15.53 -10.83 -10.82
N PHE A 128 14.99 -10.55 -9.63
CA PHE A 128 14.96 -11.51 -8.50
C PHE A 128 13.55 -11.98 -8.14
N LYS A 129 12.50 -11.40 -8.74
CA LYS A 129 11.10 -11.75 -8.46
C LYS A 129 10.40 -12.12 -9.77
N LYS A 130 9.07 -12.07 -9.78
CA LYS A 130 8.25 -12.45 -10.93
C LYS A 130 7.89 -11.28 -11.87
N GLY A 131 8.66 -10.19 -11.88
CA GLY A 131 8.45 -9.06 -12.79
C GLY A 131 8.92 -9.40 -14.22
N GLN A 132 8.17 -8.94 -15.22
CA GLN A 132 8.56 -9.15 -16.63
C GLN A 132 9.34 -7.96 -17.18
N TYR A 133 8.93 -6.73 -16.85
CA TYR A 133 9.57 -5.49 -17.27
C TYR A 133 9.25 -4.36 -16.28
N VAL A 134 10.00 -3.26 -16.36
CA VAL A 134 9.78 -2.07 -15.54
C VAL A 134 8.72 -1.18 -16.21
N HIS A 135 7.69 -0.81 -15.46
CA HIS A 135 6.57 -0.04 -15.98
C HIS A 135 6.84 1.46 -16.03
N TYR A 136 6.49 2.09 -17.17
CA TYR A 136 6.45 3.55 -17.30
C TYR A 136 5.33 4.15 -16.44
N LYS A 137 5.55 5.35 -15.93
CA LYS A 137 4.50 6.15 -15.30
C LYS A 137 3.86 7.09 -16.32
N LYS A 138 2.53 7.14 -16.31
CA LYS A 138 1.79 8.16 -17.06
C LYS A 138 1.94 9.52 -16.37
N PHE A 139 1.91 10.62 -17.13
CA PHE A 139 1.84 11.95 -16.55
C PHE A 139 0.67 12.03 -15.56
N ASN A 140 0.85 12.78 -14.48
CA ASN A 140 -0.09 12.89 -13.37
C ASN A 140 -0.36 11.59 -12.56
N THR A 141 0.47 10.55 -12.68
CA THR A 141 0.38 9.35 -11.84
C THR A 141 1.50 9.23 -10.80
N LEU A 142 2.57 10.00 -10.91
CA LEU A 142 3.56 10.14 -9.84
C LEU A 142 2.93 10.95 -8.70
N LEU A 143 2.80 10.39 -7.51
CA LEU A 143 2.07 10.98 -6.39
C LEU A 143 2.96 11.47 -5.26
N SER A 144 4.25 11.18 -5.28
CA SER A 144 5.21 11.60 -4.25
C SER A 144 6.58 11.92 -4.82
N LEU A 145 7.21 12.93 -4.24
CA LEU A 145 8.63 13.26 -4.41
C LEU A 145 9.30 13.15 -3.05
N GLU A 146 10.42 12.45 -2.97
CA GLU A 146 11.08 12.09 -1.72
C GLU A 146 12.49 12.68 -1.67
N GLY A 147 12.84 13.32 -0.54
CA GLY A 147 14.18 13.74 -0.21
C GLY A 147 14.99 12.65 0.49
N LYS A 148 16.30 12.82 0.63
CA LYS A 148 17.19 11.89 1.34
C LYS A 148 17.36 12.23 2.82
N SER A 149 17.35 13.52 3.15
CA SER A 149 17.52 14.03 4.51
C SER A 149 16.70 15.30 4.70
N ASN A 150 16.51 15.73 5.94
CA ASN A 150 15.91 17.04 6.24
C ASN A 150 16.94 18.19 6.20
N LYS A 151 18.23 17.89 5.92
CA LYS A 151 19.30 18.91 5.82
C LYS A 151 19.38 19.55 4.44
N GLN A 152 19.05 18.79 3.38
CA GLN A 152 19.18 19.23 1.99
C GLN A 152 18.00 18.77 1.14
N GLY A 153 17.69 19.51 0.06
CA GLY A 153 16.60 19.24 -0.86
C GLY A 153 15.25 19.56 -0.22
N ILE A 154 14.32 18.61 -0.17
CA ILE A 154 12.99 18.76 0.45
C ILE A 154 13.16 18.80 1.96
N ARG A 155 12.93 19.97 2.58
CA ARG A 155 13.16 20.22 4.01
C ARG A 155 11.90 20.74 4.67
N PHE A 156 11.69 20.31 5.91
CA PHE A 156 10.79 20.97 6.84
C PHE A 156 11.61 21.89 7.74
N LYS A 157 11.15 23.13 7.90
CA LYS A 157 11.71 24.11 8.83
C LYS A 157 10.64 24.50 9.84
N LYS A 158 11.01 24.46 11.11
CA LYS A 158 10.18 25.00 12.18
C LYS A 158 10.06 26.52 12.01
N GLN A 159 9.06 27.11 12.63
CA GLN A 159 8.98 28.58 12.75
C GLN A 159 10.23 29.12 13.44
N GLU A 160 10.72 30.24 12.97
CA GLU A 160 11.87 30.94 13.49
C GLU A 160 11.45 32.34 13.94
N GLU A 161 11.98 32.82 15.06
CA GLU A 161 11.89 34.25 15.37
C GLU A 161 12.79 35.00 14.40
N VAL A 162 12.22 35.92 13.66
CA VAL A 162 12.98 36.78 12.75
C VAL A 162 13.50 37.99 13.52
N ILE A 163 14.69 37.84 14.08
CA ILE A 163 15.44 38.95 14.65
C ILE A 163 16.14 39.68 13.49
N LEU A 164 15.70 40.91 13.19
CA LEU A 164 16.32 41.73 12.17
C LEU A 164 17.64 42.28 12.73
N THR A 165 18.75 41.86 12.15
CA THR A 165 20.07 42.46 12.44
C THR A 165 20.12 43.90 11.90
N ASP A 166 21.03 44.72 12.40
CA ASP A 166 21.18 46.10 11.90
C ASP A 166 21.57 46.13 10.41
N LYS A 167 22.31 45.09 9.94
CA LYS A 167 22.55 44.89 8.49
C LYS A 167 21.23 44.65 7.73
N ASP A 168 20.31 43.86 8.27
CA ASP A 168 19.02 43.57 7.63
C ASP A 168 18.15 44.81 7.59
N LYS A 169 18.14 45.63 8.66
CA LYS A 169 17.43 46.92 8.71
C LYS A 169 17.98 47.88 7.65
N LYS A 170 19.32 48.08 7.59
CA LYS A 170 19.97 48.92 6.57
C LYS A 170 19.70 48.41 5.15
N LYS A 171 19.73 47.10 4.93
CA LYS A 171 19.38 46.49 3.63
C LYS A 171 17.91 46.73 3.26
N TYR A 172 17.02 46.61 4.23
CA TYR A 172 15.59 46.87 4.04
C TYR A 172 15.31 48.34 3.71
N GLU A 173 15.95 49.27 4.40
CA GLU A 173 15.80 50.72 4.15
C GLU A 173 16.24 51.12 2.72
N LYS A 174 17.35 50.57 2.25
CA LYS A 174 17.91 50.84 0.91
C LYS A 174 17.22 50.08 -0.23
N ALA A 175 16.34 49.10 0.09
CA ALA A 175 15.68 48.26 -0.88
C ALA A 175 14.57 49.01 -1.62
N LYS A 176 14.37 48.70 -2.91
CA LYS A 176 13.23 49.21 -3.71
C LYS A 176 11.89 48.70 -3.15
N PRO A 177 10.76 49.37 -3.44
CA PRO A 177 9.45 48.94 -2.93
C PRO A 177 9.09 47.48 -3.17
N TYR A 178 9.43 46.94 -4.34
CA TYR A 178 9.25 45.53 -4.69
C TYR A 178 10.12 44.59 -3.82
N GLU A 179 11.37 44.97 -3.56
CA GLU A 179 12.28 44.21 -2.72
C GLU A 179 11.85 44.24 -1.24
N LYS A 180 11.38 45.39 -0.77
CA LYS A 180 10.79 45.56 0.58
C LYS A 180 9.59 44.62 0.78
N TYR A 181 8.72 44.53 -0.22
CA TYR A 181 7.59 43.61 -0.20
C TYR A 181 8.06 42.14 -0.11
N ASN A 182 9.05 41.76 -0.91
CA ASN A 182 9.60 40.39 -0.90
C ASN A 182 10.28 40.06 0.44
N ILE A 183 11.03 40.99 1.02
CA ILE A 183 11.67 40.80 2.34
C ILE A 183 10.60 40.61 3.44
N LYS A 184 9.57 41.47 3.49
CA LYS A 184 8.44 41.29 4.43
C LYS A 184 7.75 39.98 4.27
N ARG A 185 7.45 39.58 3.02
CA ARG A 185 6.82 38.29 2.71
C ARG A 185 7.67 37.12 3.18
N LEU A 186 8.98 37.11 2.90
CA LEU A 186 9.90 36.05 3.31
C LEU A 186 10.01 35.97 4.83
N ASN A 187 10.10 37.10 5.54
CA ASN A 187 10.13 37.13 6.99
C ASN A 187 8.83 36.56 7.60
N LYS A 188 7.67 36.94 7.07
CA LYS A 188 6.38 36.36 7.47
C LYS A 188 6.31 34.85 7.24
N LEU A 189 6.91 34.35 6.15
CA LEU A 189 6.98 32.92 5.87
C LEU A 189 7.93 32.18 6.80
N LYS A 190 9.06 32.80 7.20
CA LYS A 190 10.01 32.24 8.18
C LYS A 190 9.40 32.08 9.57
N GLN A 191 8.48 32.96 9.95
CA GLN A 191 7.74 32.87 11.23
C GLN A 191 6.72 31.73 11.28
N GLN A 192 6.60 30.93 10.21
CA GLN A 192 5.69 29.80 10.14
C GLN A 192 6.45 28.49 9.92
N ASN A 193 5.90 27.38 10.43
CA ASN A 193 6.34 26.06 10.02
C ASN A 193 6.15 25.90 8.51
N ARG A 194 7.20 25.48 7.80
CA ARG A 194 7.23 25.55 6.35
C ARG A 194 7.96 24.40 5.68
N LEU A 195 7.59 24.15 4.43
CA LEU A 195 8.37 23.41 3.46
C LEU A 195 9.34 24.37 2.76
N GLU A 196 10.60 24.00 2.67
CA GLU A 196 11.59 24.64 1.78
C GLU A 196 12.10 23.64 0.76
N TRP A 197 12.06 24.00 -0.53
CA TRP A 197 12.55 23.15 -1.61
C TRP A 197 12.78 23.95 -2.90
N ASN A 198 14.02 24.00 -3.42
CA ASN A 198 14.37 24.67 -4.67
C ASN A 198 13.74 26.08 -4.81
N GLY A 199 13.95 26.94 -3.84
CA GLY A 199 13.39 28.29 -3.82
C GLY A 199 11.90 28.38 -3.45
N LEU A 200 11.17 27.26 -3.41
CA LEU A 200 9.80 27.22 -2.90
C LEU A 200 9.81 27.30 -1.38
N ILE A 201 8.99 28.19 -0.84
CA ILE A 201 8.73 28.32 0.60
C ILE A 201 7.21 28.27 0.77
N ILE A 202 6.71 27.16 1.32
CA ILE A 202 5.26 26.93 1.45
C ILE A 202 4.92 26.67 2.91
N PRO A 203 4.04 27.46 3.54
CA PRO A 203 3.61 27.23 4.91
C PRO A 203 2.91 25.89 5.08
N VAL A 204 3.12 25.28 6.25
CA VAL A 204 2.49 24.03 6.64
C VAL A 204 1.36 24.30 7.63
N LYS A 205 0.20 23.74 7.38
CA LYS A 205 -0.95 23.91 8.28
C LYS A 205 -0.90 22.91 9.43
N ILE A 206 -0.61 23.40 10.62
CA ILE A 206 -0.70 22.66 11.89
C ILE A 206 -1.87 23.22 12.69
N ARG A 207 -2.72 22.35 13.25
CA ARG A 207 -3.81 22.79 14.13
C ARG A 207 -3.24 23.21 15.48
N HIS A 208 -3.79 24.29 16.05
CA HIS A 208 -3.31 24.83 17.33
C HIS A 208 -3.30 23.76 18.45
N ASN A 209 -4.33 22.94 18.53
CA ASN A 209 -4.49 21.91 19.58
C ASN A 209 -4.00 20.52 19.17
N ASP A 210 -3.20 20.39 18.10
CA ASP A 210 -2.64 19.10 17.68
C ASP A 210 -1.36 18.77 18.45
N LEU A 211 -1.53 18.36 19.70
CA LEU A 211 -0.43 17.97 20.59
C LEU A 211 0.38 16.80 20.01
N PHE A 212 -0.28 15.87 19.29
CA PHE A 212 0.42 14.76 18.66
C PHE A 212 1.44 15.24 17.62
N VAL A 213 1.09 16.23 16.80
CA VAL A 213 2.01 16.82 15.83
C VAL A 213 3.11 17.61 16.55
N LYS A 214 2.76 18.42 17.55
CA LYS A 214 3.74 19.22 18.32
C LYS A 214 4.80 18.33 18.96
N GLU A 215 4.39 17.30 19.72
CA GLU A 215 5.29 16.32 20.33
C GLU A 215 6.10 15.55 19.29
N SER A 216 5.49 15.20 18.13
CA SER A 216 6.21 14.53 17.04
C SER A 216 7.34 15.40 16.48
N LEU A 217 7.15 16.71 16.43
CA LEU A 217 8.16 17.63 15.89
C LEU A 217 9.37 17.83 16.83
N GLU A 218 9.29 17.37 18.08
CA GLU A 218 10.47 17.34 18.99
C GLU A 218 11.44 16.21 18.64
N ASN A 219 10.96 15.17 17.92
CA ASN A 219 11.81 14.08 17.48
C ASN A 219 12.55 14.42 16.18
N ASN A 220 13.67 13.73 15.93
CA ASN A 220 14.49 13.94 14.75
C ASN A 220 13.75 13.57 13.44
N ILE A 221 13.68 14.51 12.51
CA ILE A 221 13.12 14.32 11.17
C ILE A 221 14.21 13.79 10.25
N LYS A 222 14.14 12.52 9.88
CA LYS A 222 15.12 11.89 8.98
C LYS A 222 15.09 12.50 7.58
N TYR A 223 13.90 12.57 6.99
CA TYR A 223 13.69 13.18 5.67
C TYR A 223 12.22 13.52 5.45
N CYS A 224 11.98 14.27 4.38
CA CYS A 224 10.65 14.73 4.00
C CYS A 224 10.22 14.18 2.64
N ARG A 225 8.90 14.13 2.43
CA ARG A 225 8.29 13.74 1.18
C ARG A 225 7.12 14.65 0.84
N ILE A 226 7.12 15.24 -0.37
CA ILE A 226 5.96 15.96 -0.87
C ILE A 226 5.00 14.96 -1.51
N VAL A 227 3.75 14.94 -1.06
CA VAL A 227 2.71 14.02 -1.56
C VAL A 227 1.55 14.83 -2.12
N ARG A 228 1.08 14.47 -3.32
CA ARG A 228 -0.17 15.02 -3.87
C ARG A 228 -1.29 13.99 -3.81
N LYS A 229 -2.45 14.43 -3.33
CA LYS A 229 -3.65 13.60 -3.24
C LYS A 229 -4.77 14.17 -4.10
N SER A 230 -5.50 13.29 -4.75
CA SER A 230 -6.63 13.69 -5.61
C SER A 230 -7.84 14.05 -4.77
N PHE A 231 -8.37 15.26 -4.99
CA PHE A 231 -9.63 15.75 -4.45
C PHE A 231 -10.60 16.08 -5.59
N LYS A 232 -11.84 16.42 -5.25
CA LYS A 232 -12.89 16.72 -6.23
C LYS A 232 -12.46 17.83 -7.21
N ASN A 233 -11.75 18.84 -6.71
CA ASN A 233 -11.35 20.04 -7.47
C ASN A 233 -9.86 19.99 -7.91
N GLY A 234 -9.22 18.81 -7.95
CA GLY A 234 -7.82 18.68 -8.34
C GLY A 234 -6.93 18.10 -7.24
N TYR A 235 -5.65 18.38 -7.31
CA TYR A 235 -4.70 17.92 -6.30
C TYR A 235 -4.63 18.88 -5.12
N LYS A 236 -4.45 18.29 -3.92
CA LYS A 236 -3.95 18.99 -2.73
C LYS A 236 -2.62 18.39 -2.33
N TYR A 237 -1.72 19.23 -1.82
CA TYR A 237 -0.35 18.86 -1.48
C TYR A 237 -0.18 18.73 0.02
N PHE A 238 0.63 17.75 0.40
CA PHE A 238 0.93 17.42 1.78
C PHE A 238 2.43 17.20 1.91
N LEU A 239 2.95 17.55 3.07
CA LEU A 239 4.30 17.22 3.49
C LEU A 239 4.22 16.05 4.46
N GLN A 240 4.86 14.93 4.10
CA GLN A 240 5.07 13.81 5.01
C GLN A 240 6.46 13.93 5.61
N LEU A 241 6.52 13.92 6.93
CA LEU A 241 7.75 13.90 7.71
C LEU A 241 7.97 12.47 8.19
N ILE A 242 9.12 11.92 7.87
CA ILE A 242 9.57 10.62 8.35
C ILE A 242 10.44 10.87 9.58
N ILE A 243 9.91 10.49 10.74
CA ILE A 243 10.43 10.83 12.06
C ILE A 243 11.00 9.59 12.72
N SER A 244 12.14 9.75 13.40
CA SER A 244 12.80 8.67 14.13
C SER A 244 12.04 8.32 15.40
N GLY A 245 12.11 7.07 15.82
CA GLY A 245 11.56 6.60 17.09
C GLY A 245 10.09 6.23 17.01
N LEU A 246 9.43 6.24 18.17
CA LEU A 246 8.03 5.86 18.34
C LEU A 246 7.10 7.07 18.27
N PRO A 247 5.89 6.92 17.70
CA PRO A 247 4.93 8.01 17.66
C PRO A 247 4.46 8.39 19.07
N PRO A 248 4.22 9.69 19.35
CA PRO A 248 3.66 10.14 20.63
C PRO A 248 2.29 9.52 20.89
N ALA A 249 1.92 9.45 22.16
CA ALA A 249 0.58 9.06 22.56
C ALA A 249 -0.47 10.08 22.09
N LYS A 250 -1.60 9.62 21.57
CA LYS A 250 -2.74 10.51 21.31
C LYS A 250 -3.43 10.89 22.61
N ARG A 251 -3.78 12.17 22.72
CA ARG A 251 -4.53 12.72 23.85
C ARG A 251 -5.90 13.22 23.38
N ILE A 252 -6.92 13.09 24.22
CA ILE A 252 -8.24 13.65 24.06
C ILE A 252 -8.50 14.58 25.24
N HIS A 253 -8.82 15.84 24.98
CA HIS A 253 -9.01 16.86 26.02
C HIS A 253 -7.82 16.97 26.98
N GLY A 254 -6.58 16.93 26.47
CA GLY A 254 -5.35 17.01 27.27
C GLY A 254 -5.00 15.75 28.05
N LYS A 255 -5.92 14.80 28.22
CA LYS A 255 -5.70 13.53 28.91
C LYS A 255 -5.19 12.46 27.93
N VAL A 256 -4.32 11.61 28.42
CA VAL A 256 -3.84 10.45 27.69
C VAL A 256 -4.99 9.48 27.48
N ASN A 257 -5.36 9.23 26.23
CA ASN A 257 -6.41 8.27 25.91
C ASN A 257 -5.78 6.90 25.61
N TYR A 258 -5.91 5.96 26.51
CA TYR A 258 -5.35 4.61 26.38
C TYR A 258 -5.79 3.90 25.10
N GLY A 259 -7.01 4.08 24.64
CA GLY A 259 -7.47 3.54 23.34
C GLY A 259 -6.85 4.18 22.10
N ASN A 260 -6.11 5.28 22.25
CA ASN A 260 -5.46 6.03 21.17
C ASN A 260 -3.94 6.14 21.33
N LEU A 261 -3.37 5.54 22.37
CA LEU A 261 -1.95 5.54 22.61
C LEU A 261 -1.19 4.75 21.54
N ARG A 262 0.09 5.06 21.40
CA ARG A 262 1.03 4.11 20.81
C ARG A 262 1.08 2.86 21.71
N HIS A 263 1.18 3.04 23.04
CA HIS A 263 1.03 1.98 24.01
C HIS A 263 -0.45 1.61 24.10
N ILE A 264 -0.83 0.58 23.41
CA ILE A 264 -2.19 0.08 23.41
C ILE A 264 -2.32 -0.76 24.66
N ALA A 265 -3.28 -0.41 25.51
CA ALA A 265 -3.67 -1.31 26.59
C ALA A 265 -4.01 -2.67 25.98
N THR A 266 -3.30 -3.68 26.41
CA THR A 266 -3.51 -5.07 26.00
C THR A 266 -3.63 -5.92 27.26
N THR A 267 -4.40 -6.99 27.19
CA THR A 267 -4.47 -7.96 28.28
C THR A 267 -3.20 -8.80 28.26
N PRO A 268 -2.30 -8.68 29.28
CA PRO A 268 -1.06 -9.44 29.32
C PRO A 268 -1.32 -10.93 29.34
N ASN A 269 -0.43 -11.72 28.74
CA ASN A 269 -0.47 -13.18 28.71
C ASN A 269 -1.77 -13.76 28.16
N ASN A 270 -2.54 -12.97 27.39
CA ASN A 270 -3.72 -13.43 26.72
C ASN A 270 -3.45 -13.67 25.23
N ARG A 271 -3.83 -14.87 24.79
CA ARG A 271 -3.62 -15.34 23.43
C ARG A 271 -4.82 -15.03 22.56
N ILE A 272 -4.58 -14.69 21.31
CA ILE A 272 -5.61 -14.40 20.31
C ILE A 272 -5.33 -15.22 19.05
N GLY A 273 -6.35 -15.91 18.56
CA GLY A 273 -6.33 -16.52 17.24
C GLY A 273 -7.14 -15.72 16.23
N ILE A 274 -6.63 -15.56 15.03
CA ILE A 274 -7.29 -14.83 13.94
C ILE A 274 -7.37 -15.71 12.70
N ASP A 275 -8.60 -16.05 12.29
CA ASP A 275 -8.87 -16.55 10.94
C ASP A 275 -9.38 -15.41 10.06
N ILE A 276 -8.60 -15.04 9.06
CA ILE A 276 -8.89 -13.91 8.18
C ILE A 276 -9.12 -14.37 6.74
N GLY A 277 -10.39 -14.28 6.31
CA GLY A 277 -10.80 -14.56 4.93
C GLY A 277 -10.57 -13.37 3.98
N THR A 278 -11.14 -13.46 2.77
CA THR A 278 -11.08 -12.39 1.77
C THR A 278 -12.03 -11.22 2.06
N SER A 279 -13.04 -11.41 2.92
CA SER A 279 -14.06 -10.41 3.25
C SER A 279 -14.48 -10.42 4.71
N THR A 280 -14.17 -11.46 5.45
CA THR A 280 -14.59 -11.72 6.82
C THR A 280 -13.39 -11.97 7.71
N ILE A 281 -13.58 -11.83 9.00
CA ILE A 281 -12.61 -12.15 10.04
C ILE A 281 -13.32 -12.82 11.20
N ALA A 282 -12.72 -13.89 11.72
CA ALA A 282 -13.04 -14.50 12.98
C ALA A 282 -11.88 -14.31 13.95
N VAL A 283 -12.16 -13.91 15.17
CA VAL A 283 -11.18 -13.68 16.24
C VAL A 283 -11.63 -14.44 17.47
N CYS A 284 -10.71 -15.15 18.08
CA CYS A 284 -10.93 -15.84 19.34
C CYS A 284 -9.91 -15.39 20.39
N SER A 285 -10.39 -15.03 21.55
CA SER A 285 -9.60 -14.81 22.77
C SER A 285 -10.25 -15.57 23.92
N LYS A 286 -9.58 -15.63 25.06
CA LYS A 286 -10.15 -16.28 26.26
C LYS A 286 -11.52 -15.69 26.65
N ASN A 287 -11.69 -14.37 26.54
CA ASN A 287 -12.86 -13.66 27.07
C ASN A 287 -13.88 -13.25 26.03
N LYS A 288 -13.56 -13.35 24.74
CA LYS A 288 -14.45 -12.88 23.67
C LYS A 288 -14.11 -13.54 22.34
N VAL A 289 -15.15 -13.84 21.57
CA VAL A 289 -15.03 -14.15 20.14
C VAL A 289 -15.67 -13.06 19.30
N ILE A 290 -15.25 -12.89 18.06
CA ILE A 290 -15.75 -11.88 17.13
C ILE A 290 -15.88 -12.51 15.75
N LEU A 291 -17.02 -12.36 15.10
CA LEU A 291 -17.25 -12.75 13.71
C LEU A 291 -17.79 -11.55 12.93
N ARG A 292 -16.98 -10.95 12.06
CA ARG A 292 -17.34 -9.70 11.36
C ARG A 292 -17.01 -9.67 9.87
N GLU A 293 -17.78 -8.90 9.11
CA GLU A 293 -17.39 -8.49 7.75
C GLU A 293 -16.38 -7.31 7.83
N LEU A 294 -15.27 -7.41 7.12
CA LEU A 294 -14.26 -6.35 7.05
C LEU A 294 -14.80 -5.13 6.31
N ALA A 295 -14.58 -3.93 6.84
CA ALA A 295 -14.94 -2.64 6.22
C ALA A 295 -16.31 -2.68 5.51
N ILE A 296 -17.36 -2.96 6.27
CA ILE A 296 -18.72 -3.32 5.79
C ILE A 296 -19.27 -2.34 4.75
N ASN A 297 -19.14 -1.03 4.99
CA ASN A 297 -19.69 0.01 4.12
C ASN A 297 -18.79 0.36 2.91
N SER A 298 -17.69 -0.35 2.69
CA SER A 298 -16.82 -0.09 1.53
C SER A 298 -17.53 -0.27 0.18
N LYS A 299 -18.57 -1.09 0.13
CA LYS A 299 -19.41 -1.34 -1.06
C LYS A 299 -20.25 -0.12 -1.49
N GLN A 300 -20.55 0.81 -0.58
CA GLN A 300 -21.32 2.03 -0.88
C GLN A 300 -20.68 2.86 -1.97
N TYR A 301 -19.34 2.90 -2.02
CA TYR A 301 -18.59 3.61 -3.05
C TYR A 301 -18.67 2.96 -4.44
N ASP A 302 -18.96 1.66 -4.54
CA ASP A 302 -18.88 0.91 -5.81
C ASP A 302 -19.90 1.38 -6.83
N ARG A 303 -21.13 1.73 -6.39
CA ARG A 303 -22.21 2.21 -7.27
C ARG A 303 -21.82 3.54 -7.94
N GLU A 304 -21.33 4.50 -7.18
CA GLU A 304 -20.92 5.80 -7.69
C GLU A 304 -19.66 5.70 -8.57
N ILE A 305 -18.68 4.88 -8.16
CA ILE A 305 -17.49 4.56 -8.96
C ILE A 305 -17.91 3.98 -10.32
N TYR A 306 -18.88 3.07 -10.35
CA TYR A 306 -19.39 2.47 -11.58
C TYR A 306 -20.07 3.51 -12.48
N LYS A 307 -20.95 4.36 -11.91
CA LYS A 307 -21.60 5.46 -12.65
C LYS A 307 -20.59 6.42 -13.29
N LEU A 308 -19.57 6.85 -12.51
CA LEU A 308 -18.54 7.73 -13.04
C LEU A 308 -17.68 7.07 -14.12
N LYS A 309 -17.35 5.79 -14.00
CA LYS A 309 -16.64 5.04 -15.05
C LYS A 309 -17.44 4.99 -16.35
N ARG A 310 -18.75 4.71 -16.28
CA ARG A 310 -19.62 4.73 -17.47
C ARG A 310 -19.69 6.13 -18.10
N LYS A 311 -19.77 7.18 -17.26
CA LYS A 311 -19.76 8.57 -17.75
C LYS A 311 -18.45 8.92 -18.48
N LEU A 312 -17.31 8.51 -17.91
CA LEU A 312 -15.99 8.69 -18.54
C LEU A 312 -15.89 7.94 -19.88
N GLU A 313 -16.38 6.70 -19.95
CA GLU A 313 -16.36 5.91 -21.19
C GLU A 313 -17.24 6.54 -22.27
N ARG A 314 -18.45 7.01 -21.94
CA ARG A 314 -19.33 7.74 -22.87
C ARG A 314 -18.66 9.02 -23.38
N SER A 315 -18.11 9.85 -22.48
CA SER A 315 -17.40 11.07 -22.86
C SER A 315 -16.19 10.78 -23.75
N LYS A 316 -15.42 9.73 -23.45
CA LYS A 316 -14.28 9.29 -24.25
C LYS A 316 -14.70 8.90 -25.67
N ARG A 317 -15.82 8.17 -25.82
CA ARG A 317 -16.37 7.76 -27.13
C ARG A 317 -16.86 8.96 -27.93
N ALA A 318 -17.62 9.84 -27.29
CA ALA A 318 -18.15 11.04 -27.93
C ALA A 318 -17.05 11.99 -28.44
N THR A 319 -15.93 12.10 -27.70
CA THR A 319 -14.82 12.96 -28.10
C THR A 319 -13.88 12.34 -29.13
N ASN A 320 -13.92 11.02 -29.30
CA ASN A 320 -13.01 10.27 -30.18
C ASN A 320 -13.77 9.20 -31.01
N PRO A 321 -14.80 9.54 -31.78
CA PRO A 321 -15.61 8.56 -32.51
C PRO A 321 -14.77 7.72 -33.49
N ASN A 322 -13.81 8.36 -34.15
CA ASN A 322 -12.93 7.73 -35.14
C ASN A 322 -12.00 6.63 -34.55
N ASN A 323 -11.84 6.57 -33.25
CA ASN A 323 -11.01 5.56 -32.59
C ASN A 323 -11.76 4.26 -32.27
N PHE A 324 -13.05 4.17 -32.62
CA PHE A 324 -13.89 3.02 -32.34
C PHE A 324 -14.42 2.37 -33.63
N ASN A 325 -14.57 1.05 -33.63
CA ASN A 325 -15.28 0.29 -34.67
C ASN A 325 -16.79 0.39 -34.45
N LEU A 326 -17.58 0.04 -35.45
CA LEU A 326 -19.05 -0.02 -35.38
C LEU A 326 -19.57 -0.89 -34.22
N ASN A 327 -18.89 -1.99 -33.93
CA ASN A 327 -19.20 -2.84 -32.76
C ASN A 327 -18.75 -2.26 -31.40
N GLY A 328 -18.29 -1.00 -31.37
CA GLY A 328 -17.86 -0.30 -30.17
C GLY A 328 -16.49 -0.73 -29.57
N THR A 329 -15.74 -1.59 -30.25
CA THR A 329 -14.37 -1.92 -29.85
C THR A 329 -13.39 -0.83 -30.29
N ILE A 330 -12.27 -0.69 -29.57
CA ILE A 330 -11.21 0.28 -29.94
C ILE A 330 -10.52 -0.25 -31.21
N LYS A 331 -10.35 0.61 -32.24
CA LYS A 331 -9.61 0.28 -33.47
C LYS A 331 -8.16 -0.10 -33.11
N LYS A 332 -7.59 -1.02 -33.86
CA LYS A 332 -6.15 -1.26 -33.84
C LYS A 332 -5.49 -0.12 -34.60
N GLY A 333 -4.41 0.45 -34.05
CA GLY A 333 -3.65 1.48 -34.76
C GLY A 333 -3.15 0.97 -36.11
N LEU A 334 -3.10 1.85 -37.12
CA LEU A 334 -2.60 1.54 -38.47
C LEU A 334 -1.16 1.01 -38.38
N THR A 335 -0.86 0.01 -39.20
CA THR A 335 0.51 -0.47 -39.32
C THR A 335 1.17 0.31 -40.47
N ILE A 336 2.15 1.15 -40.13
CA ILE A 336 2.94 1.91 -41.09
C ILE A 336 4.21 1.13 -41.38
N ILE A 337 4.57 1.01 -42.66
CA ILE A 337 5.88 0.48 -43.05
C ILE A 337 6.84 1.68 -43.12
N LEU A 338 7.87 1.64 -42.30
CA LEU A 338 8.91 2.65 -42.31
C LEU A 338 9.83 2.50 -43.52
N PRO A 339 10.58 3.54 -43.96
CA PRO A 339 11.48 3.45 -45.11
C PRO A 339 12.50 2.31 -45.02
N ASN A 340 12.81 1.84 -43.80
CA ASN A 340 13.71 0.70 -43.54
C ASN A 340 12.97 -0.66 -43.52
N GLY A 341 11.77 -0.77 -44.05
CA GLY A 341 10.96 -2.00 -44.11
C GLY A 341 10.35 -2.45 -42.81
N LYS A 342 10.64 -1.79 -41.66
CA LYS A 342 10.11 -2.18 -40.35
C LYS A 342 8.65 -1.75 -40.18
N LYS A 343 7.80 -2.68 -39.78
CA LYS A 343 6.39 -2.41 -39.46
C LYS A 343 6.27 -1.70 -38.11
N LYS A 344 5.73 -0.47 -38.07
CA LYS A 344 5.40 0.30 -36.88
C LYS A 344 3.90 0.48 -36.76
N LYS A 345 3.34 0.15 -35.57
CA LYS A 345 1.92 0.48 -35.30
C LYS A 345 1.79 1.92 -34.86
N GLU A 346 0.99 2.69 -35.57
CA GLU A 346 0.65 4.05 -35.17
C GLU A 346 -0.22 4.02 -33.90
N LYS A 347 0.09 4.89 -32.95
CA LYS A 347 -0.72 5.01 -31.70
C LYS A 347 -1.91 5.90 -31.97
N LEU A 348 -3.10 5.44 -31.60
CA LEU A 348 -4.30 6.26 -31.65
C LEU A 348 -4.12 7.52 -30.79
N LYS A 349 -4.45 8.68 -31.37
CA LYS A 349 -4.50 9.96 -30.65
C LYS A 349 -5.83 10.04 -29.89
N TRP A 350 -5.78 10.49 -28.64
CA TRP A 350 -6.95 10.62 -27.77
C TRP A 350 -7.08 12.05 -27.29
N SER A 351 -8.23 12.65 -27.47
CA SER A 351 -8.60 13.95 -26.89
C SER A 351 -9.64 13.78 -25.78
N TYR A 352 -9.65 14.70 -24.82
CA TYR A 352 -10.56 14.63 -23.68
C TYR A 352 -11.09 16.02 -23.33
N SER A 353 -12.40 16.11 -23.10
CA SER A 353 -13.08 17.34 -22.76
C SER A 353 -12.74 17.83 -21.32
N LYS A 354 -12.94 19.12 -21.05
CA LYS A 354 -12.83 19.67 -19.67
C LYS A 354 -13.73 18.89 -18.68
N ASN A 355 -14.94 18.50 -19.10
CA ASN A 355 -15.88 17.72 -18.29
C ASN A 355 -15.39 16.29 -18.01
N TYR A 356 -14.66 15.68 -18.95
CA TYR A 356 -13.99 14.40 -18.72
C TYR A 356 -13.01 14.51 -17.54
N TYR A 357 -12.14 15.52 -17.53
CA TYR A 357 -11.17 15.72 -16.43
C TYR A 357 -11.85 16.02 -15.10
N LYS A 358 -12.92 16.84 -15.07
CA LYS A 358 -13.72 17.05 -13.85
C LYS A 358 -14.30 15.74 -13.31
N THR A 359 -14.83 14.89 -14.19
CA THR A 359 -15.39 13.58 -13.82
C THR A 359 -14.30 12.63 -13.34
N LEU A 360 -13.13 12.63 -13.99
CA LEU A 360 -11.97 11.84 -13.58
C LEU A 360 -11.46 12.22 -12.18
N ASN A 361 -11.44 13.51 -11.85
CA ASN A 361 -11.06 13.98 -10.51
C ASN A 361 -12.07 13.53 -9.45
N LYS A 362 -13.38 13.57 -9.76
CA LYS A 362 -14.43 13.01 -8.88
C LYS A 362 -14.19 11.52 -8.62
N LEU A 363 -13.92 10.76 -9.68
CA LEU A 363 -13.63 9.32 -9.57
C LEU A 363 -12.38 9.04 -8.71
N LYS A 364 -11.28 9.76 -8.94
CA LYS A 364 -10.05 9.64 -8.15
C LYS A 364 -10.29 9.98 -6.67
N ASN A 365 -11.09 11.02 -6.40
CA ASN A 365 -11.47 11.39 -5.03
C ASN A 365 -12.30 10.29 -4.34
N LEU A 366 -13.24 9.63 -5.03
CA LEU A 366 -14.00 8.52 -4.45
C LEU A 366 -13.11 7.34 -4.08
N TYR A 367 -12.12 7.00 -4.92
CA TYR A 367 -11.14 5.96 -4.57
C TYR A 367 -10.33 6.34 -3.33
N ARG A 368 -9.94 7.62 -3.22
CA ARG A 368 -9.25 8.11 -2.02
C ARG A 368 -10.13 7.98 -0.77
N LEU A 369 -11.38 8.44 -0.82
CA LEU A 369 -12.32 8.35 0.29
C LEU A 369 -12.56 6.91 0.71
N LYS A 370 -12.77 6.00 -0.25
CA LYS A 370 -12.90 4.56 0.02
C LYS A 370 -11.67 4.00 0.74
N SER A 371 -10.48 4.36 0.29
CA SER A 371 -9.23 3.91 0.94
C SER A 371 -9.08 4.47 2.36
N VAL A 372 -9.47 5.72 2.59
CA VAL A 372 -9.47 6.35 3.93
C VAL A 372 -10.46 5.62 4.84
N TYR A 373 -11.68 5.38 4.37
CA TYR A 373 -12.71 4.63 5.12
C TYR A 373 -12.20 3.25 5.55
N ILE A 374 -11.67 2.46 4.60
CA ILE A 374 -11.12 1.12 4.90
C ILE A 374 -10.00 1.23 5.95
N THR A 375 -9.14 2.23 5.85
CA THR A 375 -8.05 2.43 6.81
C THR A 375 -8.56 2.73 8.23
N LEU A 376 -9.59 3.58 8.34
CA LEU A 376 -10.20 3.93 9.63
C LEU A 376 -10.86 2.72 10.29
N GLU A 377 -11.65 1.95 9.54
CA GLU A 377 -12.29 0.74 10.04
C GLU A 377 -11.26 -0.31 10.50
N HIS A 378 -10.21 -0.51 9.72
CA HIS A 378 -9.13 -1.43 10.10
C HIS A 378 -8.35 -0.95 11.33
N ASN A 379 -8.17 0.35 11.50
CA ASN A 379 -7.54 0.88 12.72
C ASN A 379 -8.41 0.68 13.96
N LYS A 380 -9.75 0.82 13.84
CA LYS A 380 -10.68 0.54 14.93
C LYS A 380 -10.62 -0.94 15.31
N LEU A 381 -10.78 -1.82 14.33
CA LEU A 381 -10.75 -3.27 14.54
C LEU A 381 -9.41 -3.76 15.09
N ALA A 382 -8.30 -3.24 14.57
CA ALA A 382 -6.97 -3.58 15.08
C ALA A 382 -6.78 -3.20 16.56
N LYS A 383 -7.34 -2.06 17.00
CA LYS A 383 -7.32 -1.69 18.43
C LYS A 383 -8.16 -2.63 19.28
N GLU A 384 -9.37 -2.96 18.82
CA GLU A 384 -10.24 -3.90 19.49
C GLU A 384 -9.57 -5.27 19.67
N ILE A 385 -8.93 -5.78 18.62
CA ILE A 385 -8.21 -7.06 18.68
C ILE A 385 -7.03 -6.98 19.67
N ILE A 386 -6.17 -5.97 19.56
CA ILE A 386 -4.97 -5.86 20.41
C ILE A 386 -5.37 -5.68 21.89
N PHE A 387 -6.48 -5.01 22.17
CA PHE A 387 -7.00 -4.87 23.53
C PHE A 387 -7.31 -6.23 24.19
N LEU A 388 -7.71 -7.23 23.40
CA LEU A 388 -8.05 -8.56 23.92
C LEU A 388 -6.84 -9.39 24.34
N GLY A 389 -5.63 -9.09 23.83
CA GLY A 389 -4.43 -9.84 24.19
C GLY A 389 -3.18 -9.39 23.43
N ASN A 390 -2.03 -9.84 23.92
CA ASN A 390 -0.71 -9.46 23.41
C ASN A 390 -0.01 -10.54 22.58
N GLU A 391 -0.49 -11.77 22.59
CA GLU A 391 0.01 -12.87 21.77
C GLU A 391 -0.96 -13.20 20.64
N ILE A 392 -0.72 -12.70 19.44
CA ILE A 392 -1.65 -12.81 18.31
C ILE A 392 -1.13 -13.80 17.26
N TYR A 393 -1.94 -14.83 16.98
CA TYR A 393 -1.66 -15.90 16.03
C TYR A 393 -2.57 -15.80 14.80
N VAL A 394 -1.99 -15.89 13.58
CA VAL A 394 -2.73 -15.79 12.32
C VAL A 394 -2.15 -16.71 11.27
N GLU A 395 -3.00 -17.28 10.41
CA GLU A 395 -2.53 -18.06 9.25
C GLU A 395 -1.82 -17.20 8.20
N THR A 396 -0.78 -17.79 7.57
CA THR A 396 -0.07 -17.19 6.43
C THR A 396 -0.93 -17.23 5.17
N MET A 397 -1.62 -16.14 4.86
CA MET A 397 -2.47 -16.04 3.67
C MET A 397 -1.80 -15.29 2.52
N ARG A 398 -1.80 -15.89 1.32
CA ARG A 398 -1.29 -15.25 0.09
C ARG A 398 -2.40 -14.54 -0.68
N PHE A 399 -2.91 -13.42 -0.15
CA PHE A 399 -3.99 -12.64 -0.76
C PHE A 399 -3.70 -12.23 -2.22
N ASN A 400 -2.45 -11.96 -2.57
CA ASN A 400 -2.06 -11.66 -3.94
C ASN A 400 -2.31 -12.84 -4.90
N ALA A 401 -2.12 -14.08 -4.45
CA ALA A 401 -2.41 -15.29 -5.23
C ALA A 401 -3.93 -15.48 -5.39
N LEU A 402 -4.69 -15.25 -4.31
CA LEU A 402 -6.16 -15.31 -4.34
C LEU A 402 -6.79 -14.22 -5.22
N ALA A 403 -6.14 -13.07 -5.35
CA ALA A 403 -6.62 -11.97 -6.19
C ALA A 403 -6.36 -12.18 -7.70
N LYS A 404 -5.44 -13.08 -8.10
CA LYS A 404 -5.13 -13.35 -9.50
C LYS A 404 -6.30 -14.03 -10.21
N ARG A 405 -6.47 -13.70 -11.49
CA ARG A 405 -7.39 -14.45 -12.34
C ARG A 405 -6.88 -15.88 -12.53
N ALA A 406 -7.77 -16.85 -12.59
CA ALA A 406 -7.42 -18.21 -12.99
C ALA A 406 -6.88 -18.19 -14.42
N THR A 407 -5.81 -18.92 -14.67
CA THR A 407 -5.34 -19.24 -16.01
C THR A 407 -6.27 -20.30 -16.60
N TYR A 408 -6.42 -20.25 -17.93
CA TYR A 408 -7.12 -21.30 -18.68
C TYR A 408 -6.41 -22.64 -18.45
N LYS A 409 -7.19 -23.68 -18.24
CA LYS A 409 -6.72 -25.06 -18.28
C LYS A 409 -7.31 -25.73 -19.53
N GLU A 410 -6.51 -26.47 -20.21
CA GLU A 410 -6.92 -27.31 -21.35
C GLU A 410 -8.07 -28.23 -20.90
N GLY A 411 -9.13 -28.34 -21.72
CA GLY A 411 -10.35 -29.07 -21.34
C GLY A 411 -11.45 -28.25 -20.63
N GLU A 412 -11.20 -27.00 -20.21
CA GLU A 412 -12.28 -26.10 -19.71
C GLU A 412 -13.09 -25.54 -20.91
N GLY A 413 -14.37 -25.90 -21.04
CA GLY A 413 -15.25 -25.46 -22.13
C GLY A 413 -15.39 -23.93 -22.25
N LEU A 414 -15.83 -23.50 -23.43
CA LEU A 414 -16.11 -22.08 -23.71
C LEU A 414 -17.45 -21.66 -23.08
N ASN A 415 -17.58 -20.37 -22.77
CA ASN A 415 -18.85 -19.77 -22.33
C ASN A 415 -19.72 -19.47 -23.57
N SER A 416 -20.98 -19.07 -23.36
CA SER A 416 -21.95 -18.72 -24.42
C SER A 416 -21.45 -17.61 -25.40
N LYS A 417 -20.36 -16.93 -25.09
CA LYS A 417 -19.74 -15.90 -25.95
C LYS A 417 -18.44 -16.38 -26.62
N GLY A 418 -18.21 -17.68 -26.69
CA GLY A 418 -17.02 -18.28 -27.30
C GLY A 418 -15.71 -17.96 -26.60
N LYS A 419 -15.74 -17.57 -25.31
CA LYS A 419 -14.56 -17.25 -24.52
C LYS A 419 -14.34 -18.31 -23.44
N HIS A 420 -13.08 -18.62 -23.15
CA HIS A 420 -12.73 -19.54 -22.07
C HIS A 420 -13.38 -19.14 -20.73
N LYS A 421 -14.00 -20.12 -20.05
CA LYS A 421 -14.55 -19.92 -18.70
C LYS A 421 -13.40 -19.59 -17.75
N LYS A 422 -13.32 -18.34 -17.30
CA LYS A 422 -12.38 -17.91 -16.26
C LYS A 422 -13.00 -18.11 -14.91
N LYS A 423 -12.41 -18.94 -14.04
CA LYS A 423 -12.82 -19.03 -12.64
C LYS A 423 -12.76 -17.64 -12.02
N LYS A 424 -13.86 -17.18 -11.43
CA LYS A 424 -13.89 -15.93 -10.65
C LYS A 424 -13.01 -16.11 -9.44
N ARG A 425 -11.98 -15.26 -9.28
CA ARG A 425 -11.19 -15.22 -8.07
C ARG A 425 -11.58 -14.01 -7.22
N TYR A 426 -11.14 -13.99 -5.98
CA TYR A 426 -11.57 -13.06 -4.93
C TYR A 426 -11.04 -11.61 -5.06
N GLY A 427 -10.47 -11.22 -6.21
CA GLY A 427 -9.83 -9.91 -6.41
C GLY A 427 -10.71 -8.71 -6.08
N LYS A 428 -12.04 -8.77 -6.38
CA LYS A 428 -12.96 -7.69 -6.04
C LYS A 428 -13.17 -7.59 -4.51
N SER A 429 -13.34 -8.72 -3.84
CA SER A 429 -13.51 -8.78 -2.39
C SER A 429 -12.25 -8.27 -1.69
N ILE A 430 -11.08 -8.79 -2.04
CA ILE A 430 -9.79 -8.38 -1.49
C ILE A 430 -9.54 -6.89 -1.68
N ASN A 431 -9.84 -6.32 -2.86
CA ASN A 431 -9.66 -4.89 -3.12
C ASN A 431 -10.64 -4.02 -2.30
N ASN A 432 -11.85 -4.52 -2.04
CA ASN A 432 -12.86 -3.79 -1.29
C ASN A 432 -12.63 -3.87 0.22
N LYS A 433 -12.08 -4.97 0.69
CA LYS A 433 -11.95 -5.28 2.13
C LYS A 433 -10.52 -5.14 2.65
N ALA A 434 -9.52 -5.23 1.76
CA ALA A 434 -8.08 -5.08 2.04
C ALA A 434 -7.59 -5.86 3.30
N PRO A 435 -7.81 -7.18 3.41
CA PRO A 435 -7.46 -7.96 4.61
C PRO A 435 -5.97 -7.88 4.96
N SER A 436 -5.06 -7.91 3.98
CA SER A 436 -3.62 -7.75 4.22
C SER A 436 -3.28 -6.44 4.93
N LYS A 437 -4.06 -5.37 4.67
CA LYS A 437 -3.84 -4.07 5.28
C LYS A 437 -4.16 -4.08 6.77
N LEU A 438 -5.20 -4.82 7.17
CA LEU A 438 -5.53 -5.02 8.59
C LEU A 438 -4.35 -5.70 9.32
N LEU A 439 -3.84 -6.81 8.77
CA LEU A 439 -2.69 -7.51 9.36
C LEU A 439 -1.45 -6.61 9.46
N THR A 440 -1.17 -5.80 8.42
CA THR A 440 -0.06 -4.83 8.46
C THR A 440 -0.27 -3.77 9.55
N ILE A 441 -1.51 -3.30 9.76
CA ILE A 441 -1.83 -2.34 10.82
C ILE A 441 -1.63 -2.97 12.20
N ILE A 442 -2.09 -4.22 12.42
CA ILE A 442 -1.88 -4.96 13.67
C ILE A 442 -0.37 -5.13 13.92
N GLU A 443 0.37 -5.66 12.95
CA GLU A 443 1.82 -5.87 13.04
C GLU A 443 2.58 -4.57 13.38
N THR A 444 2.23 -3.46 12.71
CA THR A 444 2.83 -2.15 12.99
C THR A 444 2.52 -1.67 14.40
N LYS A 445 1.30 -1.86 14.88
CA LYS A 445 0.93 -1.46 16.24
C LYS A 445 1.62 -2.30 17.31
N LEU A 446 1.69 -3.62 17.11
CA LEU A 446 2.42 -4.53 18.00
C LEU A 446 3.91 -4.19 18.05
N SER A 447 4.52 -3.85 16.91
CA SER A 447 5.94 -3.49 16.87
C SER A 447 6.29 -2.24 17.67
N TYR A 448 5.35 -1.32 17.90
CA TYR A 448 5.56 -0.16 18.78
C TYR A 448 5.76 -0.57 20.23
N GLU A 449 5.23 -1.71 20.64
CA GLU A 449 5.36 -2.27 22.01
C GLU A 449 6.44 -3.37 22.08
N GLY A 450 7.23 -3.56 21.02
CA GLY A 450 8.21 -4.65 20.94
C GLY A 450 7.59 -6.04 20.73
N LEU A 451 6.28 -6.11 20.50
CA LEU A 451 5.52 -7.34 20.27
C LEU A 451 5.52 -7.70 18.78
N LYS A 452 5.18 -8.95 18.49
CA LYS A 452 5.13 -9.46 17.11
C LYS A 452 3.82 -10.21 16.83
N LEU A 453 3.47 -10.27 15.54
CA LEU A 453 2.39 -11.10 15.03
C LEU A 453 2.95 -12.49 14.69
N TYR A 454 2.43 -13.54 15.30
CA TYR A 454 2.83 -14.93 15.06
C TYR A 454 2.12 -15.47 13.83
N LYS A 455 2.90 -15.85 12.80
CA LYS A 455 2.36 -16.32 11.52
C LYS A 455 2.50 -17.83 11.43
N VAL A 456 1.37 -18.52 11.50
CA VAL A 456 1.26 -19.97 11.45
C VAL A 456 1.31 -20.46 10.00
N ASN A 457 2.00 -21.58 9.75
CA ASN A 457 2.05 -22.16 8.41
C ASN A 457 0.75 -22.91 8.09
N THR A 458 -0.06 -22.37 7.21
CA THR A 458 -1.35 -22.93 6.78
C THR A 458 -1.28 -24.39 6.29
N ARG A 459 -0.14 -24.82 5.70
CA ARG A 459 -0.01 -26.16 5.16
C ARG A 459 0.22 -27.24 6.21
N SER A 460 0.93 -26.92 7.28
CA SER A 460 1.17 -27.84 8.39
C SER A 460 0.07 -27.78 9.44
N PHE A 461 -0.41 -26.57 9.78
CA PHE A 461 -1.36 -26.35 10.86
C PHE A 461 -2.80 -26.83 10.54
N LYS A 462 -3.30 -26.56 9.31
CA LYS A 462 -4.61 -26.99 8.80
C LYS A 462 -5.79 -26.72 9.74
N ALA A 463 -5.87 -25.53 10.35
CA ALA A 463 -6.90 -25.16 11.33
C ALA A 463 -8.35 -25.48 10.88
N SER A 464 -8.66 -25.32 9.61
CA SER A 464 -10.01 -25.60 9.08
C SER A 464 -10.38 -27.09 8.97
N GLN A 465 -9.46 -28.00 9.28
CA GLN A 465 -9.63 -29.45 9.11
C GLN A 465 -9.50 -30.21 10.42
N TYR A 466 -8.82 -29.67 11.42
CA TYR A 466 -8.52 -30.37 12.67
C TYR A 466 -9.72 -30.37 13.62
N ASN A 467 -10.05 -31.55 14.19
CA ASN A 467 -10.98 -31.73 15.30
C ASN A 467 -10.19 -32.12 16.55
N HIS A 468 -10.10 -31.23 17.54
CA HIS A 468 -9.32 -31.46 18.76
C HIS A 468 -9.93 -32.50 19.72
N ILE A 469 -11.23 -32.75 19.64
CA ILE A 469 -11.88 -33.80 20.45
C ILE A 469 -11.47 -35.18 19.95
N GLU A 470 -11.67 -35.44 18.65
CA GLU A 470 -11.38 -36.71 18.01
C GLU A 470 -9.90 -36.90 17.67
N ASP A 471 -9.09 -35.85 17.77
CA ASP A 471 -7.68 -35.80 17.33
C ASP A 471 -7.48 -36.20 15.86
N LYS A 472 -8.38 -35.73 14.98
CA LYS A 472 -8.39 -36.12 13.55
C LYS A 472 -8.45 -34.92 12.63
N TYR A 473 -7.90 -35.07 11.43
CA TYR A 473 -7.98 -34.09 10.35
C TYR A 473 -9.05 -34.52 9.34
N ILE A 474 -10.15 -33.78 9.26
CA ILE A 474 -11.28 -34.04 8.37
C ILE A 474 -11.34 -32.94 7.31
N LYS A 475 -11.14 -33.32 6.04
CA LYS A 475 -11.26 -32.37 4.93
C LYS A 475 -12.72 -32.04 4.67
N LYS A 476 -13.05 -30.74 4.67
CA LYS A 476 -14.40 -30.22 4.48
C LYS A 476 -14.53 -29.44 3.20
N GLU A 477 -15.74 -29.42 2.64
CA GLU A 477 -16.04 -28.59 1.47
C GLU A 477 -16.04 -27.09 1.82
N LEU A 478 -15.76 -26.23 0.84
CA LEU A 478 -15.71 -24.78 1.05
C LEU A 478 -17.07 -24.15 1.38
N ASN A 479 -18.15 -24.79 1.02
CA ASN A 479 -19.53 -24.39 1.30
C ASN A 479 -19.99 -24.79 2.71
N GLU A 480 -19.35 -25.75 3.36
CA GLU A 480 -19.61 -26.13 4.75
C GLU A 480 -19.11 -25.03 5.67
N ARG A 481 -20.03 -24.35 6.34
CA ARG A 481 -19.73 -23.19 7.19
C ARG A 481 -19.88 -23.46 8.68
N VAL A 482 -20.31 -24.66 9.02
CA VAL A 482 -20.55 -25.12 10.38
C VAL A 482 -19.88 -26.47 10.57
N ASN A 483 -19.29 -26.68 11.72
CA ASN A 483 -18.70 -27.93 12.15
C ASN A 483 -19.62 -28.55 13.24
N ILE A 484 -19.68 -29.87 13.33
CA ILE A 484 -20.22 -30.57 14.50
C ILE A 484 -18.99 -30.97 15.32
N ILE A 485 -18.86 -30.42 16.52
CA ILE A 485 -17.78 -30.70 17.46
C ILE A 485 -18.43 -31.02 18.79
N ASP A 486 -18.16 -32.19 19.32
CA ASP A 486 -18.77 -32.68 20.58
C ASP A 486 -20.31 -32.56 20.53
N GLY A 487 -20.93 -33.03 19.44
CA GLY A 487 -22.38 -32.97 19.24
C GLY A 487 -22.98 -31.57 19.01
N LYS A 488 -22.20 -30.49 19.10
CA LYS A 488 -22.65 -29.11 18.94
C LYS A 488 -22.31 -28.51 17.60
N LEU A 489 -23.20 -27.64 17.10
CA LEU A 489 -22.95 -26.84 15.90
C LEU A 489 -22.02 -25.67 16.24
N ILE A 490 -20.85 -25.64 15.62
CA ILE A 490 -19.84 -24.60 15.81
C ILE A 490 -19.54 -23.93 14.48
N GLN A 491 -19.55 -22.59 14.44
CA GLN A 491 -19.19 -21.84 13.23
C GLN A 491 -17.72 -22.08 12.87
N ARG A 492 -17.46 -22.45 11.62
CA ARG A 492 -16.16 -22.96 11.15
C ARG A 492 -15.00 -21.97 11.32
N ASP A 493 -15.20 -20.70 10.94
CA ASP A 493 -14.13 -19.71 10.96
C ASP A 493 -13.82 -19.29 12.42
N LEU A 494 -14.83 -19.28 13.32
CA LEU A 494 -14.64 -19.11 14.78
C LEU A 494 -13.87 -20.29 15.37
N TYR A 495 -14.20 -21.51 14.97
CA TYR A 495 -13.47 -22.70 15.43
C TYR A 495 -12.01 -22.69 14.94
N SER A 496 -11.77 -22.30 13.68
CA SER A 496 -10.40 -22.14 13.18
C SER A 496 -9.62 -21.09 13.98
N SER A 497 -10.25 -19.97 14.36
CA SER A 497 -9.61 -18.95 15.20
C SER A 497 -9.33 -19.45 16.62
N PHE A 498 -10.20 -20.29 17.19
CA PHE A 498 -9.98 -20.97 18.46
C PHE A 498 -8.76 -21.90 18.42
N LEU A 499 -8.61 -22.71 17.36
CA LEU A 499 -7.45 -23.57 17.19
C LEU A 499 -6.15 -22.76 17.03
N LEU A 500 -6.22 -21.63 16.32
CA LEU A 500 -5.07 -20.72 16.18
C LEU A 500 -4.67 -20.09 17.52
N MET A 501 -5.62 -19.71 18.36
CA MET A 501 -5.36 -19.23 19.72
C MET A 501 -4.60 -20.25 20.54
N ASN A 502 -4.91 -21.52 20.37
CA ASN A 502 -4.28 -22.66 21.05
C ASN A 502 -3.13 -23.29 20.24
N SER A 503 -2.38 -22.50 19.49
CA SER A 503 -1.22 -22.95 18.73
C SER A 503 -0.06 -23.33 19.65
N LYS A 504 0.70 -24.40 19.34
CA LYS A 504 1.98 -24.70 19.99
C LYS A 504 3.02 -23.61 19.65
N LYS A 505 4.04 -23.46 20.49
CA LYS A 505 5.16 -22.50 20.28
C LYS A 505 5.91 -22.71 18.96
N ASN A 506 5.91 -23.92 18.40
CA ASN A 506 6.52 -24.25 17.12
C ASN A 506 5.78 -23.70 15.89
N LEU A 507 4.56 -23.18 16.05
CA LEU A 507 3.67 -22.61 15.01
C LEU A 507 3.30 -23.62 13.89
N LYS A 508 3.42 -24.92 14.13
CA LYS A 508 3.16 -25.95 13.12
C LYS A 508 1.88 -26.74 13.40
N GLU A 509 1.46 -26.79 14.63
CA GLU A 509 0.32 -27.61 15.08
C GLU A 509 -0.43 -26.97 16.26
N THR A 510 -1.65 -27.42 16.47
CA THR A 510 -2.50 -27.03 17.60
C THR A 510 -2.06 -27.77 18.88
N ASP A 511 -2.12 -27.11 20.01
CA ASP A 511 -1.97 -27.73 21.32
C ASP A 511 -3.32 -28.28 21.77
N ARG A 512 -3.47 -29.60 21.68
CA ARG A 512 -4.73 -30.29 22.02
C ARG A 512 -5.12 -30.08 23.47
N LYS A 513 -4.17 -30.12 24.40
CA LYS A 513 -4.45 -29.95 25.83
C LYS A 513 -5.02 -28.55 26.10
N LEU A 514 -4.38 -27.51 25.56
CA LEU A 514 -4.91 -26.14 25.65
C LEU A 514 -6.29 -25.98 24.99
N CYS A 515 -6.57 -26.74 23.93
CA CYS A 515 -7.91 -26.73 23.33
C CYS A 515 -8.94 -27.31 24.29
N ILE A 516 -8.67 -28.46 24.90
CA ILE A 516 -9.57 -29.11 25.86
C ILE A 516 -9.83 -28.14 27.02
N ASP A 517 -8.78 -27.58 27.62
CA ASP A 517 -8.88 -26.67 28.77
C ASP A 517 -9.70 -25.40 28.48
N ASN A 518 -9.66 -24.90 27.24
CA ASN A 518 -10.32 -23.65 26.83
C ASN A 518 -11.68 -23.86 26.11
N TYR A 519 -12.09 -25.10 25.84
CA TYR A 519 -13.22 -25.37 24.95
C TYR A 519 -14.56 -24.94 25.51
N ASP A 520 -14.83 -25.17 26.77
CA ASP A 520 -16.11 -24.79 27.40
C ASP A 520 -16.31 -23.29 27.40
N ASN A 521 -15.26 -22.55 27.73
CA ASN A 521 -15.29 -21.09 27.67
C ASN A 521 -15.46 -20.57 26.24
N PHE A 522 -14.84 -21.23 25.28
CA PHE A 522 -15.03 -20.90 23.86
C PHE A 522 -16.48 -21.14 23.41
N LYS A 523 -17.14 -22.26 23.82
CA LYS A 523 -18.55 -22.55 23.51
C LYS A 523 -19.47 -21.45 24.02
N ILE A 524 -19.29 -21.00 25.25
CA ILE A 524 -20.09 -19.92 25.85
C ILE A 524 -19.96 -18.62 25.03
N ASN A 525 -18.75 -18.23 24.74
CA ASN A 525 -18.48 -17.01 23.95
C ASN A 525 -18.98 -17.14 22.50
N HIS A 526 -18.84 -18.32 21.88
CA HIS A 526 -19.34 -18.63 20.55
C HIS A 526 -20.87 -18.47 20.48
N ASP A 527 -21.59 -19.10 21.40
CA ASP A 527 -23.05 -19.06 21.42
C ASP A 527 -23.58 -17.65 21.67
N LYS A 528 -22.88 -16.89 22.51
CA LYS A 528 -23.17 -15.46 22.73
C LYS A 528 -23.03 -14.65 21.47
N GLU A 529 -21.88 -14.74 20.76
CA GLU A 529 -21.63 -14.01 19.51
C GLU A 529 -22.64 -14.38 18.41
N ILE A 530 -22.96 -15.68 18.28
CA ILE A 530 -23.95 -16.14 17.30
C ILE A 530 -25.34 -15.58 17.60
N ARG A 531 -25.78 -15.59 18.87
CA ARG A 531 -27.07 -14.99 19.29
C ARG A 531 -27.07 -13.48 19.01
N GLU A 532 -26.04 -12.74 19.40
CA GLU A 532 -25.93 -11.29 19.13
C GLU A 532 -26.06 -11.01 17.63
N ILE A 533 -25.43 -11.81 16.76
CA ILE A 533 -25.55 -11.66 15.31
C ILE A 533 -27.00 -11.94 14.84
N ILE A 534 -27.66 -12.94 15.37
CA ILE A 534 -29.05 -13.30 15.02
C ILE A 534 -30.00 -12.18 15.45
N ASP A 535 -29.90 -11.77 16.71
CA ASP A 535 -30.79 -10.79 17.35
C ASP A 535 -30.61 -9.38 16.74
N SER A 536 -29.42 -9.06 16.23
CA SER A 536 -29.17 -7.78 15.53
C SER A 536 -30.03 -7.61 14.29
N GLY A 537 -30.57 -8.65 13.69
CA GLY A 537 -31.35 -8.62 12.45
C GLY A 537 -30.56 -8.15 11.21
N ILE A 538 -29.26 -7.88 11.37
CA ILE A 538 -28.41 -7.36 10.28
C ILE A 538 -28.18 -8.46 9.25
N LYS A 539 -28.31 -8.09 7.96
CA LYS A 539 -27.97 -9.01 6.86
C LYS A 539 -26.48 -9.28 6.82
N VAL A 540 -26.10 -10.49 7.21
CA VAL A 540 -24.69 -10.94 7.22
C VAL A 540 -24.31 -11.73 5.95
N PRO A 541 -23.00 -11.84 5.64
CA PRO A 541 -22.53 -12.67 4.53
C PRO A 541 -22.93 -14.13 4.68
N TYR A 542 -23.21 -14.80 3.56
CA TYR A 542 -23.52 -16.24 3.56
C TYR A 542 -22.40 -17.10 4.20
N SER A 543 -21.15 -16.63 4.10
CA SER A 543 -19.99 -17.30 4.72
C SER A 543 -20.03 -17.40 6.23
N PHE A 544 -20.91 -16.65 6.92
CA PHE A 544 -21.10 -16.80 8.38
C PHE A 544 -21.83 -18.09 8.76
N GLY A 545 -22.61 -18.66 7.84
CA GLY A 545 -23.37 -19.90 8.12
C GLY A 545 -24.54 -19.72 9.07
N ILE A 546 -24.94 -18.50 9.42
CA ILE A 546 -25.95 -18.17 10.45
C ILE A 546 -27.31 -18.87 10.22
N LYS A 547 -27.68 -19.15 8.97
CA LYS A 547 -28.90 -19.87 8.64
C LYS A 547 -28.97 -21.28 9.27
N LYS A 548 -27.84 -21.87 9.64
CA LYS A 548 -27.76 -23.20 10.29
C LYS A 548 -27.98 -23.14 11.81
N PHE A 549 -27.94 -21.93 12.39
CA PHE A 549 -28.14 -21.67 13.81
C PHE A 549 -29.56 -21.12 14.14
N LYS A 550 -30.33 -20.77 13.11
CA LYS A 550 -31.75 -20.46 13.18
C LYS A 550 -32.55 -21.74 13.04
#